data_830c197fa045a0e8cb527fa65e9b0f04
#
_entry.id   830c197fa045a0e8cb527fa65e9b0f04
#
_cell.length_a   1.000
_cell.length_b   1.000
_cell.length_c   1.000
_cell.angle_alpha   90.00
_cell.angle_beta   90.00
_cell.angle_gamma   90.00
#
_symmetry.space_group_name_H-M   'P 1'
#
loop_
_entity.id
_entity.type
_entity.pdbx_description
1 polymer ?
#
loop_
_entity_poly.entity_id
_entity_poly.type
_entity_poly.pdbx_seq_one_letter_code
_entity_poly.pdbx_strand_id
1 'polypeptide(L)'
;AAVACKAYDAGGRCRTPKARRTVFAQVDKASAAELRRWVRTPERMCFAAVGDTCYGYYVAQAEAVKALGEALPVIYAGVAMGQFFKGSLRPDPALAFFCGLNREAVSAAELDEAQALCYLRRQEVAAGAFAEGVNLVCARGRALGFAKRIGNRVNNMYPNTLRIIKR
;
A
#
# COMPACT_ATOMS: atom_id res chain seq x y z
N ALA A 1 3.73 0.76 -26.32
CA ALA A 1 4.57 -0.22 -27.04
C ALA A 1 5.48 -0.90 -26.02
N ALA A 2 5.22 -2.18 -25.71
CA ALA A 2 6.08 -2.97 -24.84
C ALA A 2 7.36 -3.30 -25.57
N VAL A 3 8.49 -2.80 -25.07
CA VAL A 3 9.81 -3.19 -25.55
C VAL A 3 10.14 -4.55 -24.96
N ALA A 4 9.92 -5.61 -25.73
CA ALA A 4 10.41 -6.92 -25.38
C ALA A 4 11.94 -6.94 -25.52
N CYS A 5 12.64 -6.98 -24.39
CA CYS A 5 14.10 -7.21 -24.39
C CYS A 5 14.37 -8.64 -24.86
N LYS A 6 14.83 -8.80 -26.10
CA LYS A 6 15.27 -10.09 -26.65
C LYS A 6 16.70 -10.35 -26.19
N ALA A 7 16.89 -11.28 -25.27
CA ALA A 7 18.21 -11.84 -24.98
C ALA A 7 18.55 -12.90 -26.05
N TYR A 8 19.60 -12.67 -26.84
CA TYR A 8 20.13 -13.66 -27.80
C TYR A 8 21.22 -14.49 -27.13
N ASP A 9 21.12 -15.80 -27.23
CA ASP A 9 22.27 -16.67 -26.97
C ASP A 9 23.16 -16.81 -28.20
N ALA A 10 24.37 -17.31 -28.05
CA ALA A 10 25.35 -17.48 -29.13
C ALA A 10 24.91 -18.46 -30.24
N GLY A 11 23.76 -19.11 -30.11
CA GLY A 11 23.18 -20.03 -31.09
C GLY A 11 21.93 -19.50 -31.80
N GLY A 12 21.55 -18.24 -31.59
CA GLY A 12 20.42 -17.58 -32.27
C GLY A 12 19.03 -18.07 -31.88
N ARG A 13 18.89 -18.88 -30.84
CA ARG A 13 17.59 -19.27 -30.30
C ARG A 13 17.14 -18.28 -29.21
N CYS A 14 16.08 -17.53 -29.51
CA CYS A 14 15.42 -16.69 -28.52
C CYS A 14 14.80 -17.60 -27.44
N ARG A 15 15.40 -17.66 -26.24
CA ARG A 15 14.76 -18.24 -25.06
C ARG A 15 13.81 -17.18 -24.50
N THR A 16 12.52 -17.36 -24.76
CA THR A 16 11.50 -16.63 -24.00
C THR A 16 11.54 -17.15 -22.55
N PRO A 17 11.88 -16.30 -21.57
CA PRO A 17 11.74 -16.74 -20.17
C PRO A 17 10.28 -17.12 -19.97
N LYS A 18 10.03 -18.28 -19.31
CA LYS A 18 8.68 -18.63 -18.88
C LYS A 18 8.16 -17.52 -17.99
N ALA A 19 7.25 -16.72 -18.50
CA ALA A 19 6.61 -15.66 -17.73
C ALA A 19 5.97 -16.30 -16.50
N ARG A 20 6.43 -15.90 -15.30
CA ARG A 20 5.75 -16.26 -14.06
C ARG A 20 4.44 -15.50 -14.07
N ARG A 21 3.33 -16.22 -14.18
CA ARG A 21 1.99 -15.66 -14.06
C ARG A 21 1.80 -15.11 -12.65
N THR A 22 1.16 -13.96 -12.54
CA THR A 22 0.73 -13.43 -11.25
C THR A 22 -0.64 -14.02 -10.92
N VAL A 23 -0.73 -14.73 -9.81
CA VAL A 23 -2.01 -15.24 -9.33
C VAL A 23 -2.62 -14.18 -8.41
N PHE A 24 -3.72 -13.59 -8.87
CA PHE A 24 -4.58 -12.73 -8.05
C PHE A 24 -5.52 -13.60 -7.22
N ALA A 25 -5.20 -13.80 -5.95
CA ALA A 25 -6.05 -14.54 -5.04
C ALA A 25 -7.25 -13.68 -4.62
N GLN A 26 -8.39 -14.33 -4.50
CA GLN A 26 -9.59 -13.67 -3.99
C GLN A 26 -9.40 -13.36 -2.50
N VAL A 27 -9.71 -12.12 -2.10
CA VAL A 27 -9.72 -11.71 -0.71
C VAL A 27 -10.96 -12.29 -0.03
N ASP A 28 -10.82 -12.85 1.17
CA ASP A 28 -11.95 -13.37 1.94
C ASP A 28 -12.94 -12.26 2.31
N LYS A 29 -14.19 -12.66 2.63
CA LYS A 29 -15.30 -11.72 2.85
C LYS A 29 -15.04 -10.75 3.99
N ALA A 30 -14.40 -11.19 5.07
CA ALA A 30 -14.12 -10.35 6.25
C ALA A 30 -13.04 -9.31 5.91
N SER A 31 -11.94 -9.74 5.30
CA SER A 31 -10.87 -8.85 4.83
C SER A 31 -11.38 -7.87 3.78
N ALA A 32 -12.22 -8.31 2.84
CA ALA A 32 -12.81 -7.43 1.83
C ALA A 32 -13.74 -6.37 2.46
N ALA A 33 -14.49 -6.71 3.50
CA ALA A 33 -15.31 -5.76 4.25
C ALA A 33 -14.45 -4.69 4.94
N GLU A 34 -13.35 -5.11 5.55
CA GLU A 34 -12.39 -4.18 6.16
C GLU A 34 -11.75 -3.26 5.11
N LEU A 35 -11.28 -3.80 3.98
CA LEU A 35 -10.68 -2.99 2.89
C LEU A 35 -11.66 -1.94 2.34
N ARG A 36 -12.95 -2.29 2.24
CA ARG A 36 -14.00 -1.35 1.79
C ARG A 36 -14.16 -0.15 2.71
N ARG A 37 -13.93 -0.29 4.00
CA ARG A 37 -13.99 0.83 4.96
C ARG A 37 -12.92 1.88 4.69
N TRP A 38 -11.78 1.47 4.15
CA TRP A 38 -10.62 2.34 3.89
C TRP A 38 -10.73 3.15 2.61
N VAL A 39 -11.76 2.92 1.79
CA VAL A 39 -11.95 3.63 0.51
C VAL A 39 -13.27 4.38 0.48
N ARG A 40 -13.29 5.57 -0.17
CA ARG A 40 -14.48 6.42 -0.25
C ARG A 40 -15.58 5.87 -1.15
N THR A 41 -15.21 5.13 -2.20
CA THR A 41 -16.14 4.58 -3.21
C THR A 41 -15.92 3.08 -3.36
N PRO A 42 -16.26 2.28 -2.33
CA PRO A 42 -15.96 0.85 -2.31
C PRO A 42 -16.68 0.07 -3.42
N GLU A 43 -17.80 0.57 -3.92
CA GLU A 43 -18.57 0.00 -5.03
C GLU A 43 -17.84 0.08 -6.38
N ARG A 44 -16.88 0.99 -6.50
CA ARG A 44 -16.05 1.18 -7.70
C ARG A 44 -14.72 0.44 -7.63
N MET A 45 -14.44 -0.27 -6.54
CA MET A 45 -13.17 -0.93 -6.28
C MET A 45 -13.30 -2.44 -6.26
N CYS A 46 -12.34 -3.12 -6.88
CA CYS A 46 -12.06 -4.53 -6.71
C CYS A 46 -10.86 -4.71 -5.79
N PHE A 47 -10.86 -5.82 -5.04
CA PHE A 47 -9.75 -6.17 -4.15
C PHE A 47 -9.24 -7.57 -4.48
N ALA A 48 -7.93 -7.71 -4.57
CA ALA A 48 -7.27 -8.99 -4.77
C ALA A 48 -5.97 -9.05 -3.96
N ALA A 49 -5.50 -10.25 -3.66
CA ALA A 49 -4.24 -10.46 -2.98
C ALA A 49 -3.19 -11.01 -3.94
N VAL A 50 -1.96 -10.51 -3.82
CA VAL A 50 -0.76 -11.07 -4.45
C VAL A 50 0.24 -11.36 -3.34
N GLY A 51 0.49 -12.65 -3.07
CA GLY A 51 1.17 -13.06 -1.84
C GLY A 51 0.38 -12.58 -0.62
N ASP A 52 1.06 -11.93 0.32
CA ASP A 52 0.45 -11.42 1.56
C ASP A 52 -0.13 -10.00 1.42
N THR A 53 0.06 -9.35 0.27
CA THR A 53 -0.36 -7.96 0.07
C THR A 53 -1.69 -7.88 -0.65
N CYS A 54 -2.64 -7.16 -0.06
CA CYS A 54 -3.91 -6.83 -0.69
C CYS A 54 -3.77 -5.56 -1.54
N TYR A 55 -4.34 -5.62 -2.72
CA TYR A 55 -4.38 -4.53 -3.69
C TYR A 55 -5.81 -4.12 -3.97
N GLY A 56 -6.01 -2.80 -4.17
CA GLY A 56 -7.27 -2.24 -4.62
C GLY A 56 -7.11 -1.59 -6.00
N TYR A 57 -8.01 -1.88 -6.92
CA TYR A 57 -8.05 -1.30 -8.26
C TYR A 57 -9.48 -1.03 -8.69
N TYR A 58 -9.68 -0.14 -9.65
CA TYR A 58 -11.03 0.20 -10.10
C TYR A 58 -11.67 -0.93 -10.89
N VAL A 59 -12.97 -1.14 -10.70
CA VAL A 59 -13.79 -2.13 -11.44
C VAL A 59 -13.59 -1.99 -12.95
N ALA A 60 -13.52 -0.76 -13.46
CA ALA A 60 -13.28 -0.51 -14.88
C ALA A 60 -11.96 -1.08 -15.43
N GLN A 61 -11.00 -1.40 -14.55
CA GLN A 61 -9.70 -1.96 -14.92
C GLN A 61 -9.59 -3.47 -14.67
N ALA A 62 -10.63 -4.09 -14.12
CA ALA A 62 -10.58 -5.47 -13.62
C ALA A 62 -10.17 -6.48 -14.71
N GLU A 63 -10.76 -6.41 -15.89
CA GLU A 63 -10.43 -7.29 -17.01
C GLU A 63 -8.99 -7.09 -17.50
N ALA A 64 -8.53 -5.85 -17.60
CA ALA A 64 -7.15 -5.54 -18.00
C ALA A 64 -6.13 -6.04 -16.96
N VAL A 65 -6.40 -5.85 -15.67
CA VAL A 65 -5.53 -6.34 -14.57
C VAL A 65 -5.45 -7.86 -14.61
N LYS A 66 -6.57 -8.55 -14.80
CA LYS A 66 -6.61 -9.99 -14.93
C LYS A 66 -5.80 -10.49 -16.14
N ALA A 67 -6.05 -9.93 -17.32
CA ALA A 67 -5.33 -10.30 -18.54
C ALA A 67 -3.82 -10.08 -18.43
N LEU A 68 -3.40 -8.95 -17.82
CA LEU A 68 -1.97 -8.68 -17.57
C LEU A 68 -1.36 -9.68 -16.60
N GLY A 69 -2.07 -10.06 -15.53
CA GLY A 69 -1.59 -11.06 -14.57
C GLY A 69 -1.41 -12.45 -15.17
N GLU A 70 -2.27 -12.81 -16.14
CA GLU A 70 -2.15 -14.07 -16.87
C GLU A 70 -0.95 -14.08 -17.84
N ALA A 71 -0.58 -12.93 -18.37
CA ALA A 71 0.47 -12.78 -19.36
C ALA A 71 1.84 -12.41 -18.79
N LEU A 72 1.89 -11.67 -17.67
CA LEU A 72 3.11 -11.05 -17.14
C LEU A 72 3.23 -11.22 -15.62
N PRO A 73 4.45 -11.16 -15.07
CA PRO A 73 4.66 -10.99 -13.64
C PRO A 73 4.27 -9.56 -13.26
N VAL A 74 3.14 -9.40 -12.60
CA VAL A 74 2.65 -8.09 -12.14
C VAL A 74 3.24 -7.78 -10.77
N ILE A 75 3.91 -6.63 -10.63
CA ILE A 75 4.49 -6.17 -9.37
C ILE A 75 3.48 -5.36 -8.57
N TYR A 76 2.70 -4.52 -9.24
CA TYR A 76 1.66 -3.69 -8.65
C TYR A 76 0.36 -3.79 -9.44
N ALA A 77 -0.76 -3.96 -8.73
CA ALA A 77 -2.10 -3.99 -9.33
C ALA A 77 -2.98 -2.91 -8.67
N GLY A 78 -2.80 -1.67 -9.09
CA GLY A 78 -3.48 -0.52 -8.49
C GLY A 78 -2.80 -0.03 -7.22
N VAL A 79 -3.53 0.12 -6.12
CA VAL A 79 -3.01 0.63 -4.84
C VAL A 79 -2.74 -0.53 -3.88
N ALA A 80 -1.53 -0.60 -3.32
CA ALA A 80 -1.25 -1.50 -2.22
C ALA A 80 -2.03 -1.02 -0.98
N MET A 81 -3.00 -1.83 -0.55
CA MET A 81 -3.85 -1.52 0.60
C MET A 81 -3.16 -1.88 1.91
N GLY A 82 -2.39 -2.97 1.92
CA GLY A 82 -1.69 -3.48 3.09
C GLY A 82 -1.77 -4.98 3.23
N GLN A 83 -1.42 -5.46 4.41
CA GLN A 83 -1.41 -6.88 4.76
C GLN A 83 -2.28 -7.11 5.99
N PHE A 84 -2.94 -8.25 6.07
CA PHE A 84 -3.66 -8.66 7.27
C PHE A 84 -2.74 -9.38 8.23
N PHE A 85 -2.76 -8.95 9.48
CA PHE A 85 -2.07 -9.62 10.56
C PHE A 85 -3.03 -9.81 11.74
N LYS A 86 -3.28 -11.06 12.11
CA LYS A 86 -4.24 -11.43 13.20
C LYS A 86 -5.62 -10.76 13.02
N GLY A 87 -6.14 -10.73 11.78
CA GLY A 87 -7.45 -10.15 11.46
C GLY A 87 -7.50 -8.62 11.37
N SER A 88 -6.39 -7.93 11.60
CA SER A 88 -6.31 -6.46 11.48
C SER A 88 -5.50 -6.06 10.25
N LEU A 89 -5.96 -5.06 9.53
CA LEU A 89 -5.21 -4.49 8.40
C LEU A 89 -4.00 -3.70 8.92
N ARG A 90 -2.82 -4.06 8.46
CA ARG A 90 -1.63 -3.24 8.54
C ARG A 90 -1.53 -2.47 7.21
N PRO A 91 -1.91 -1.19 7.18
CA PRO A 91 -1.99 -0.44 5.93
C PRO A 91 -0.61 -0.26 5.30
N ASP A 92 -0.58 -0.34 3.96
CA ASP A 92 0.61 0.00 3.18
C ASP A 92 0.78 1.52 3.11
N PRO A 93 2.01 2.04 3.11
CA PRO A 93 2.27 3.48 2.93
C PRO A 93 1.61 4.08 1.68
N ALA A 94 1.49 3.31 0.59
CA ALA A 94 0.84 3.78 -0.63
C ALA A 94 -0.63 4.15 -0.41
N LEU A 95 -1.31 3.48 0.52
CA LEU A 95 -2.70 3.80 0.86
C LEU A 95 -2.86 5.21 1.45
N ALA A 96 -1.85 5.71 2.20
CA ALA A 96 -1.89 7.07 2.75
C ALA A 96 -1.93 8.15 1.68
N PHE A 97 -1.33 7.88 0.52
CA PHE A 97 -1.27 8.81 -0.63
C PHE A 97 -2.38 8.60 -1.65
N PHE A 98 -3.21 7.58 -1.45
CA PHE A 98 -4.31 7.30 -2.35
C PHE A 98 -5.40 8.37 -2.24
N CYS A 99 -5.73 9.01 -3.37
CA CYS A 99 -6.75 10.05 -3.42
C CYS A 99 -8.16 9.56 -3.04
N GLY A 100 -8.41 8.26 -3.17
CA GLY A 100 -9.65 7.60 -2.77
C GLY A 100 -9.67 7.08 -1.33
N LEU A 101 -8.65 7.39 -0.51
CA LEU A 101 -8.64 7.02 0.91
C LEU A 101 -9.83 7.64 1.64
N ASN A 102 -10.56 6.82 2.39
CA ASN A 102 -11.57 7.28 3.33
C ASN A 102 -10.90 7.76 4.62
N ARG A 103 -10.71 9.07 4.75
CA ARG A 103 -10.05 9.67 5.93
C ARG A 103 -10.87 9.54 7.21
N GLU A 104 -12.17 9.28 7.12
CA GLU A 104 -13.04 9.06 8.28
C GLU A 104 -12.87 7.66 8.90
N ALA A 105 -12.31 6.71 8.13
CA ALA A 105 -12.06 5.35 8.60
C ALA A 105 -10.85 5.24 9.53
N VAL A 106 -10.02 6.28 9.63
CA VAL A 106 -8.76 6.29 10.39
C VAL A 106 -8.58 7.63 11.08
N SER A 107 -8.13 7.60 12.34
CA SER A 107 -7.80 8.82 13.07
C SER A 107 -6.66 9.57 12.40
N ALA A 108 -6.78 10.88 12.24
CA ALA A 108 -5.70 11.72 11.73
C ALA A 108 -4.87 12.27 12.89
N ALA A 109 -3.54 12.18 12.78
CA ALA A 109 -2.59 12.82 13.67
C ALA A 109 -1.90 13.94 12.89
N GLU A 110 -2.26 15.18 13.19
CA GLU A 110 -1.64 16.36 12.58
C GLU A 110 -0.37 16.74 13.35
N LEU A 111 0.76 16.73 12.67
CA LEU A 111 2.08 17.02 13.23
C LEU A 111 2.56 18.42 12.81
N ASP A 112 3.25 19.10 13.72
CA ASP A 112 4.01 20.28 13.35
C ASP A 112 5.24 19.89 12.48
N GLU A 113 5.95 20.89 11.98
CA GLU A 113 7.06 20.67 11.04
C GLU A 113 8.22 19.88 11.68
N ALA A 114 8.54 20.15 12.94
CA ALA A 114 9.62 19.47 13.66
C ALA A 114 9.26 17.99 13.90
N GLN A 115 8.05 17.73 14.36
CA GLN A 115 7.51 16.38 14.57
C GLN A 115 7.40 15.59 13.25
N ALA A 116 6.97 16.25 12.16
CA ALA A 116 6.91 15.65 10.84
C ALA A 116 8.29 15.23 10.34
N LEU A 117 9.33 16.05 10.55
CA LEU A 117 10.70 15.69 10.23
C LEU A 117 11.19 14.50 11.07
N CYS A 118 10.88 14.46 12.37
CA CYS A 118 11.18 13.31 13.23
C CYS A 118 10.49 12.04 12.70
N TYR A 119 9.20 12.14 12.31
CA TYR A 119 8.47 11.04 11.72
C TYR A 119 9.13 10.52 10.43
N LEU A 120 9.47 11.42 9.49
CA LEU A 120 10.11 11.06 8.21
C LEU A 120 11.54 10.52 8.37
N ARG A 121 12.23 10.89 9.46
CA ARG A 121 13.53 10.34 9.86
C ARG A 121 13.42 9.05 10.65
N ARG A 122 12.18 8.58 10.93
CA ARG A 122 11.88 7.45 11.83
C ARG A 122 12.43 7.62 13.24
N GLN A 123 12.53 8.84 13.70
CA GLN A 123 12.82 9.19 15.08
C GLN A 123 11.56 9.08 15.94
N GLU A 124 11.72 9.14 17.23
CA GLU A 124 10.61 9.13 18.18
C GLU A 124 9.72 10.37 18.02
N VAL A 125 8.42 10.17 18.07
CA VAL A 125 7.41 11.23 18.02
C VAL A 125 6.52 11.11 19.25
N ALA A 126 6.23 12.24 19.90
CA ALA A 126 5.39 12.27 21.09
C ALA A 126 3.96 11.74 20.82
N ALA A 127 3.44 10.93 21.74
CA ALA A 127 2.16 10.24 21.55
C ALA A 127 0.93 11.16 21.63
N GLY A 128 1.07 12.41 22.08
CA GLY A 128 -0.06 13.30 22.36
C GLY A 128 -0.97 13.61 21.16
N ALA A 129 -0.42 13.64 19.97
CA ALA A 129 -1.18 13.90 18.73
C ALA A 129 -1.90 12.65 18.17
N PHE A 130 -1.65 11.47 18.72
CA PHE A 130 -2.13 10.21 18.17
C PHE A 130 -3.28 9.62 19.00
N ALA A 131 -4.33 9.15 18.35
CA ALA A 131 -5.34 8.29 18.96
C ALA A 131 -4.77 6.86 19.12
N GLU A 132 -5.39 6.05 19.98
CA GLU A 132 -5.03 4.64 20.14
C GLU A 132 -5.27 3.87 18.82
N GLY A 133 -4.34 2.98 18.44
CA GLY A 133 -4.41 2.21 17.21
C GLY A 133 -3.72 2.90 16.03
N VAL A 134 -4.17 2.59 14.80
CA VAL A 134 -3.59 3.12 13.56
C VAL A 134 -4.06 4.54 13.32
N ASN A 135 -3.12 5.41 12.96
CA ASN A 135 -3.35 6.82 12.65
C ASN A 135 -2.78 7.17 11.28
N LEU A 136 -3.49 8.00 10.54
CA LEU A 136 -2.97 8.68 9.36
C LEU A 136 -2.15 9.88 9.84
N VAL A 137 -0.86 9.86 9.58
CA VAL A 137 0.05 10.95 9.94
C VAL A 137 -0.05 12.03 8.88
N CYS A 138 -0.34 13.24 9.32
CA CYS A 138 -0.47 14.40 8.45
C CYS A 138 0.45 15.53 8.91
N ALA A 139 0.83 16.40 7.97
CA ALA A 139 1.42 17.68 8.25
C ALA A 139 0.90 18.71 7.24
N ARG A 140 0.46 19.87 7.71
CA ARG A 140 -0.18 20.91 6.88
C ARG A 140 -1.34 20.35 6.03
N GLY A 141 -2.16 19.44 6.62
CA GLY A 141 -3.29 18.77 5.98
C GLY A 141 -2.92 17.70 4.94
N ARG A 142 -1.63 17.43 4.71
CA ARG A 142 -1.15 16.42 3.75
C ARG A 142 -0.74 15.15 4.47
N ALA A 143 -1.18 14.00 3.94
CA ALA A 143 -0.78 12.72 4.48
C ALA A 143 0.71 12.44 4.23
N LEU A 144 1.39 11.94 5.25
CA LEU A 144 2.80 11.51 5.20
C LEU A 144 2.95 9.99 5.28
N GLY A 145 1.96 9.29 5.83
CA GLY A 145 1.99 7.84 6.03
C GLY A 145 1.14 7.42 7.21
N PHE A 146 1.47 6.29 7.82
CA PHE A 146 0.76 5.75 8.97
C PHE A 146 1.68 5.59 10.18
N ALA A 147 1.10 5.66 11.37
CA ALA A 147 1.72 5.27 12.62
C ALA A 147 0.70 4.51 13.47
N LYS A 148 1.17 3.65 14.37
CA LYS A 148 0.32 2.93 15.33
C LYS A 148 0.70 3.31 16.73
N ARG A 149 -0.24 3.90 17.47
CA ARG A 149 -0.10 4.12 18.91
C ARG A 149 -0.54 2.87 19.69
N ILE A 150 0.24 2.53 20.70
CA ILE A 150 -0.05 1.47 21.67
C ILE A 150 0.33 2.05 23.04
N GLY A 151 -0.66 2.46 23.82
CA GLY A 151 -0.44 3.17 25.08
C GLY A 151 0.35 4.47 24.87
N ASN A 152 1.53 4.58 25.50
CA ASN A 152 2.39 5.76 25.38
C ASN A 152 3.41 5.67 24.23
N ARG A 153 3.43 4.57 23.48
CA ARG A 153 4.38 4.34 22.40
C ARG A 153 3.74 4.54 21.03
N VAL A 154 4.42 5.27 20.15
CA VAL A 154 4.07 5.42 18.74
C VAL A 154 5.01 4.59 17.88
N ASN A 155 4.48 3.58 17.21
CA ASN A 155 5.22 2.78 16.25
C ASN A 155 5.13 3.48 14.88
N ASN A 156 6.23 4.02 14.44
CA ASN A 156 6.36 4.66 13.14
C ASN A 156 6.33 3.62 12.02
N MET A 157 5.32 3.69 11.14
CA MET A 157 5.13 2.77 10.02
C MET A 157 5.72 3.29 8.70
N TYR A 158 6.41 4.44 8.72
CA TYR A 158 7.06 4.99 7.53
C TYR A 158 8.16 4.03 7.02
N PRO A 159 8.27 3.80 5.69
CA PRO A 159 9.24 2.85 5.14
C PRO A 159 10.69 3.26 5.45
N ASN A 160 11.50 2.29 5.86
CA ASN A 160 12.93 2.52 6.08
C ASN A 160 13.67 3.01 4.83
N THR A 161 13.24 2.51 3.67
CA THR A 161 13.84 2.84 2.37
C THR A 161 13.59 4.30 1.96
N LEU A 162 12.56 4.94 2.52
CA LEU A 162 12.17 6.32 2.20
C LEU A 162 12.59 7.32 3.29
N ARG A 163 13.20 6.85 4.39
CA ARG A 163 13.58 7.74 5.49
C ARG A 163 14.57 8.81 5.05
N ILE A 164 14.40 10.01 5.58
CA ILE A 164 15.34 11.11 5.39
C ILE A 164 16.62 10.83 6.20
N ILE A 165 17.76 10.72 5.51
CA ILE A 165 19.05 10.39 6.15
C ILE A 165 19.90 11.66 6.35
N LYS A 166 19.71 12.68 5.48
CA LYS A 166 20.50 13.93 5.59
C LYS A 166 20.14 14.70 6.86
N ARG A 167 21.20 15.19 7.52
CA ARG A 167 21.13 16.11 8.66
C ARG A 167 20.89 17.54 8.19
#